data_77a335878033e970b89d15532d41c305
#
_entry.id   77a335878033e970b89d15532d41c305
#
_cell.length_a   1.000
_cell.length_b   1.000
_cell.length_c   1.000
_cell.angle_alpha   90.00
_cell.angle_beta   90.00
_cell.angle_gamma   90.00
#
_symmetry.space_group_name_H-M   'P 1'
#
loop_
_entity.id
_entity.type
_entity.pdbx_description
1 polymer ?
#
loop_
_entity_poly.entity_id
_entity_poly.type
_entity_poly.pdbx_seq_one_letter_code
_entity_poly.pdbx_strand_id
1 'polypeptide(L)'
;MNAVPLPRPISCNMKNLLCACIVLLLCCTMAKAQDPHFSQFFEAPLLRNPSLAGLFEGDIRVQGVYRSQWASVTTPYQTGSFNIEYKQPIGKGNDFLTIGGQILYDRAGSTNFTTVNILPAINYHKSLSGDKSKYLSLGFMGGYVQRSIDRSKITTNSQFDGNGYNPALSDGERLTQFNYHYWDGSVGASFNSSIERGGNYFVGVAYHHFNRPRNSFYTNPPVELNPKIVFSSGIRFPLNEVSYLTVEADYSNQGAYNEAIGGAMYSYKIGADYQKPDFVVHFGGYLRWKDAFIPVVKLDYNPLQIGFSYDANISELKTGSQSRGGFELSVTYVGFLDRGNTTKDSYLCPKF
;
A
#
# COMPACT_ATOMS: atom_id res chain seq x y z
N MET A 1 63.56 43.98 4.42
CA MET A 1 62.62 43.50 3.38
C MET A 1 62.50 41.99 3.48
N ASN A 2 61.48 41.49 4.17
CA ASN A 2 61.26 40.06 4.35
C ASN A 2 60.33 39.61 3.24
N ALA A 3 60.82 38.72 2.35
CA ALA A 3 60.05 38.11 1.28
C ALA A 3 59.05 37.08 1.87
N VAL A 4 57.75 37.28 1.56
CA VAL A 4 56.67 36.33 1.90
C VAL A 4 56.79 35.12 0.95
N PRO A 5 56.83 33.88 1.44
CA PRO A 5 56.91 32.73 0.57
C PRO A 5 55.57 32.50 -0.13
N LEU A 6 55.61 32.30 -1.45
CA LEU A 6 54.45 31.94 -2.29
C LEU A 6 53.91 30.56 -1.92
N PRO A 7 52.56 30.33 -1.89
CA PRO A 7 52.00 29.05 -1.61
C PRO A 7 52.36 28.01 -2.69
N ARG A 8 52.77 26.82 -2.28
CA ARG A 8 53.11 25.71 -3.16
C ARG A 8 51.85 25.25 -3.93
N PRO A 9 51.95 24.95 -5.23
CA PRO A 9 50.83 24.40 -5.97
C PRO A 9 50.42 23.06 -5.36
N ILE A 10 49.10 22.89 -5.09
CA ILE A 10 48.53 21.63 -4.63
C ILE A 10 48.59 20.67 -5.83
N SER A 11 49.52 19.71 -5.78
CA SER A 11 49.57 18.64 -6.76
C SER A 11 48.38 17.73 -6.56
N CYS A 12 47.33 17.95 -7.34
CA CYS A 12 46.16 17.05 -7.39
C CYS A 12 46.61 15.72 -7.99
N ASN A 13 46.75 14.71 -7.13
CA ASN A 13 47.20 13.41 -7.56
C ASN A 13 46.07 12.74 -8.37
N MET A 14 46.25 12.55 -9.67
CA MET A 14 45.25 12.02 -10.62
C MET A 14 44.63 10.69 -10.15
N LYS A 15 45.38 9.90 -9.37
CA LYS A 15 44.87 8.66 -8.71
C LYS A 15 43.83 8.98 -7.65
N ASN A 16 44.01 10.03 -6.87
CA ASN A 16 43.07 10.44 -5.84
C ASN A 16 41.79 11.05 -6.45
N LEU A 17 41.91 11.77 -7.56
CA LEU A 17 40.78 12.27 -8.33
C LEU A 17 39.99 11.12 -8.95
N LEU A 18 40.68 10.11 -9.51
CA LEU A 18 40.03 8.92 -10.06
C LEU A 18 39.31 8.09 -8.98
N CYS A 19 39.94 7.91 -7.83
CA CYS A 19 39.30 7.27 -6.66
C CYS A 19 38.08 8.06 -6.15
N ALA A 20 38.17 9.37 -6.06
CA ALA A 20 37.05 10.21 -5.67
C ALA A 20 35.89 10.13 -6.69
N CYS A 21 36.17 10.13 -7.99
CA CYS A 21 35.15 9.94 -9.02
C CYS A 21 34.53 8.53 -9.00
N ILE A 22 35.31 7.51 -8.73
CA ILE A 22 34.79 6.13 -8.59
C ILE A 22 33.92 6.01 -7.33
N VAL A 23 34.31 6.62 -6.22
CA VAL A 23 33.50 6.66 -4.99
C VAL A 23 32.23 7.47 -5.20
N LEU A 24 32.28 8.59 -5.92
CA LEU A 24 31.09 9.38 -6.28
C LEU A 24 30.14 8.61 -7.21
N LEU A 25 30.67 7.85 -8.16
CA LEU A 25 29.88 6.98 -9.05
C LEU A 25 29.25 5.79 -8.32
N LEU A 26 29.91 5.24 -7.29
CA LEU A 26 29.38 4.20 -6.44
C LEU A 26 28.34 4.72 -5.40
N CYS A 27 28.36 6.01 -5.10
CA CYS A 27 27.37 6.67 -4.22
C CYS A 27 26.11 7.12 -4.96
N CYS A 28 25.97 6.93 -6.27
CA CYS A 28 24.68 7.03 -6.96
C CYS A 28 23.76 5.89 -6.48
N THR A 29 23.30 5.99 -5.23
CA THR A 29 22.17 5.19 -4.76
C THR A 29 20.99 5.55 -5.64
N MET A 30 20.58 4.63 -6.49
CA MET A 30 19.37 4.79 -7.30
C MET A 30 18.24 5.16 -6.37
N ALA A 31 17.64 6.33 -6.57
CA ALA A 31 16.44 6.73 -5.85
C ALA A 31 15.37 5.67 -6.10
N LYS A 32 15.01 4.92 -5.06
CA LYS A 32 14.00 3.87 -5.14
C LYS A 32 12.65 4.55 -4.99
N ALA A 33 11.92 4.72 -6.08
CA ALA A 33 10.54 5.17 -6.05
C ALA A 33 9.62 3.95 -5.88
N GLN A 34 8.72 4.03 -4.91
CA GLN A 34 7.72 3.00 -4.62
C GLN A 34 6.34 3.62 -4.58
N ASP A 35 5.32 2.80 -4.81
CA ASP A 35 3.93 3.20 -4.61
C ASP A 35 3.62 3.35 -3.11
N PRO A 36 2.61 4.18 -2.77
CA PRO A 36 2.08 4.22 -1.42
C PRO A 36 1.62 2.83 -0.97
N HIS A 37 1.92 2.49 0.29
CA HIS A 37 1.52 1.24 0.91
C HIS A 37 0.97 1.47 2.31
N PHE A 38 0.18 0.51 2.82
CA PHE A 38 -0.34 0.51 4.18
C PHE A 38 0.29 -0.62 4.99
N SER A 39 0.47 -0.37 6.27
CA SER A 39 0.89 -1.39 7.25
C SER A 39 -0.27 -2.34 7.54
N GLN A 40 -1.50 -1.82 7.56
CA GLN A 40 -2.74 -2.62 7.53
C GLN A 40 -3.06 -3.03 6.08
N PHE A 41 -2.12 -3.69 5.39
CA PHE A 41 -2.27 -4.09 4.00
C PHE A 41 -3.50 -4.97 3.75
N PHE A 42 -3.93 -5.74 4.76
CA PHE A 42 -5.15 -6.55 4.74
C PHE A 42 -6.44 -5.71 4.70
N GLU A 43 -6.40 -4.44 5.11
CA GLU A 43 -7.52 -3.49 5.01
C GLU A 43 -7.53 -2.69 3.69
N ALA A 44 -6.63 -2.98 2.75
CA ALA A 44 -6.57 -2.35 1.43
C ALA A 44 -6.42 -3.39 0.30
N PRO A 45 -7.37 -4.33 0.15
CA PRO A 45 -7.22 -5.48 -0.74
C PRO A 45 -7.02 -5.10 -2.21
N LEU A 46 -7.70 -4.06 -2.70
CA LEU A 46 -7.57 -3.60 -4.10
C LEU A 46 -6.16 -3.06 -4.40
N LEU A 47 -5.50 -2.46 -3.40
CA LEU A 47 -4.11 -1.99 -3.54
C LEU A 47 -3.11 -3.16 -3.62
N ARG A 48 -3.45 -4.28 -2.99
CA ARG A 48 -2.65 -5.52 -3.03
C ARG A 48 -2.82 -6.24 -4.35
N ASN A 49 -4.08 -6.51 -4.71
CA ASN A 49 -4.42 -7.35 -5.85
C ASN A 49 -5.89 -7.14 -6.25
N PRO A 50 -6.20 -6.73 -7.49
CA PRO A 50 -7.58 -6.57 -7.94
C PRO A 50 -8.45 -7.83 -7.80
N SER A 51 -7.85 -9.02 -7.84
CA SER A 51 -8.59 -10.28 -7.69
C SER A 51 -9.03 -10.58 -6.26
N LEU A 52 -8.58 -9.79 -5.26
CA LEU A 52 -9.05 -9.86 -3.88
C LEU A 52 -10.34 -9.06 -3.65
N ALA A 53 -10.80 -8.30 -4.65
CA ALA A 53 -12.12 -7.68 -4.60
C ALA A 53 -13.20 -8.74 -4.41
N GLY A 54 -14.14 -8.53 -3.47
CA GLY A 54 -15.22 -9.48 -3.18
C GLY A 54 -14.86 -10.59 -2.20
N LEU A 55 -13.63 -10.66 -1.71
CA LEU A 55 -13.22 -11.60 -0.67
C LEU A 55 -13.60 -11.07 0.72
N PHE A 56 -14.86 -11.11 1.04
CA PHE A 56 -15.43 -10.76 2.35
C PHE A 56 -16.80 -11.40 2.50
N GLU A 57 -17.28 -11.53 3.73
CA GLU A 57 -18.62 -12.01 4.00
C GLU A 57 -19.60 -10.84 3.94
N GLY A 58 -20.50 -10.81 2.96
CA GLY A 58 -21.48 -9.75 2.74
C GLY A 58 -21.66 -9.48 1.25
N ASP A 59 -22.54 -8.56 0.91
CA ASP A 59 -22.81 -8.13 -0.47
C ASP A 59 -22.10 -6.82 -0.82
N ILE A 60 -21.96 -5.94 0.15
CA ILE A 60 -21.34 -4.62 0.00
C ILE A 60 -20.24 -4.48 1.06
N ARG A 61 -19.06 -4.01 0.63
CA ARG A 61 -18.00 -3.55 1.53
C ARG A 61 -17.63 -2.12 1.19
N VAL A 62 -17.61 -1.25 2.21
CA VAL A 62 -17.07 0.10 2.13
C VAL A 62 -15.95 0.21 3.15
N GLN A 63 -14.78 0.64 2.72
CA GLN A 63 -13.58 0.57 3.52
C GLN A 63 -12.74 1.84 3.37
N GLY A 64 -12.34 2.41 4.49
CA GLY A 64 -11.44 3.56 4.56
C GLY A 64 -10.20 3.22 5.37
N VAL A 65 -9.03 3.61 4.89
CA VAL A 65 -7.77 3.52 5.61
C VAL A 65 -7.07 4.86 5.55
N TYR A 66 -6.58 5.34 6.68
CA TYR A 66 -5.78 6.56 6.78
C TYR A 66 -4.46 6.28 7.47
N ARG A 67 -3.38 6.77 6.89
CA ARG A 67 -2.02 6.67 7.41
C ARG A 67 -1.39 8.04 7.55
N SER A 68 -0.69 8.26 8.66
CA SER A 68 0.15 9.44 8.87
C SER A 68 1.54 8.99 9.33
N GLN A 69 2.57 9.34 8.56
CA GLN A 69 3.96 8.97 8.85
C GLN A 69 4.84 10.19 9.08
N TRP A 70 5.88 10.02 9.90
CA TRP A 70 6.99 10.96 10.08
C TRP A 70 6.60 12.33 10.64
N ALA A 71 5.41 12.46 11.24
CA ALA A 71 4.94 13.70 11.87
C ALA A 71 5.87 14.24 12.96
N SER A 72 6.74 13.38 13.54
CA SER A 72 7.71 13.75 14.56
C SER A 72 9.05 14.26 14.00
N VAL A 73 9.29 14.11 12.70
CA VAL A 73 10.59 14.39 12.07
C VAL A 73 10.49 15.49 11.02
N THR A 74 9.41 15.52 10.26
CA THR A 74 9.22 16.45 9.14
C THR A 74 7.75 16.73 8.89
N THR A 75 7.41 17.42 7.79
CA THR A 75 6.04 17.50 7.30
C THR A 75 5.49 16.09 7.08
N PRO A 76 4.39 15.71 7.75
CA PRO A 76 3.90 14.34 7.74
C PRO A 76 3.51 13.89 6.33
N TYR A 77 3.81 12.64 6.02
CA TYR A 77 3.28 11.97 4.84
C TYR A 77 1.91 11.42 5.20
N GLN A 78 0.92 11.74 4.39
CA GLN A 78 -0.48 11.41 4.64
C GLN A 78 -1.03 10.63 3.46
N THR A 79 -1.49 9.41 3.73
CA THR A 79 -2.08 8.54 2.72
C THR A 79 -3.47 8.14 3.16
N GLY A 80 -4.45 8.29 2.27
CA GLY A 80 -5.83 7.84 2.49
C GLY A 80 -6.27 6.93 1.35
N SER A 81 -6.94 5.83 1.67
CA SER A 81 -7.59 4.94 0.70
C SER A 81 -9.06 4.81 1.05
N PHE A 82 -9.90 4.90 0.04
CA PHE A 82 -11.33 4.61 0.13
C PHE A 82 -11.68 3.57 -0.93
N ASN A 83 -12.27 2.46 -0.49
CA ASN A 83 -12.69 1.35 -1.36
C ASN A 83 -14.18 1.11 -1.22
N ILE A 84 -14.83 0.80 -2.33
CA ILE A 84 -16.20 0.30 -2.36
C ILE A 84 -16.26 -0.93 -3.24
N GLU A 85 -16.98 -1.96 -2.80
CA GLU A 85 -17.12 -3.22 -3.51
C GLU A 85 -18.54 -3.74 -3.36
N TYR A 86 -19.07 -4.26 -4.47
CA TYR A 86 -20.39 -4.83 -4.55
C TYR A 86 -20.34 -6.18 -5.27
N LYS A 87 -20.87 -7.23 -4.62
CA LYS A 87 -20.94 -8.58 -5.16
C LYS A 87 -22.28 -8.84 -5.83
N GLN A 88 -22.21 -9.36 -7.05
CA GLN A 88 -23.38 -9.77 -7.84
C GLN A 88 -23.24 -11.23 -8.23
N PRO A 89 -24.15 -12.13 -7.79
CA PRO A 89 -24.24 -13.48 -8.31
C PRO A 89 -24.51 -13.50 -9.81
N ILE A 90 -23.89 -14.43 -10.54
CA ILE A 90 -24.03 -14.55 -11.99
C ILE A 90 -24.54 -15.95 -12.36
N GLY A 91 -25.52 -16.00 -13.26
CA GLY A 91 -26.03 -17.24 -13.80
C GLY A 91 -26.79 -18.09 -12.78
N LYS A 92 -26.85 -19.40 -13.04
CA LYS A 92 -27.52 -20.38 -12.17
C LYS A 92 -26.53 -21.14 -11.26
N GLY A 93 -25.25 -20.85 -11.42
CA GLY A 93 -24.17 -21.49 -10.67
C GLY A 93 -23.79 -20.71 -9.41
N ASN A 94 -22.62 -21.05 -8.88
CA ASN A 94 -22.04 -20.41 -7.69
C ASN A 94 -21.04 -19.30 -8.03
N ASP A 95 -20.99 -18.89 -9.30
CA ASP A 95 -20.12 -17.82 -9.78
C ASP A 95 -20.65 -16.46 -9.34
N PHE A 96 -19.79 -15.51 -9.12
CA PHE A 96 -20.17 -14.14 -8.86
C PHE A 96 -19.19 -13.13 -9.47
N LEU A 97 -19.68 -11.93 -9.69
CA LEU A 97 -18.92 -10.77 -10.15
C LEU A 97 -18.83 -9.77 -9.01
N THR A 98 -17.65 -9.20 -8.79
CA THR A 98 -17.49 -8.04 -7.91
C THR A 98 -17.19 -6.82 -8.76
N ILE A 99 -17.98 -5.78 -8.57
CA ILE A 99 -17.75 -4.46 -9.14
C ILE A 99 -17.37 -3.56 -7.99
N GLY A 100 -16.33 -2.77 -8.16
CA GLY A 100 -15.86 -1.89 -7.12
C GLY A 100 -14.96 -0.79 -7.64
N GLY A 101 -14.26 -0.16 -6.73
CA GLY A 101 -13.26 0.84 -7.07
C GLY A 101 -12.51 1.33 -5.84
N GLN A 102 -11.37 1.95 -6.11
CA GLN A 102 -10.49 2.55 -5.15
C GLN A 102 -10.26 4.02 -5.48
N ILE A 103 -10.34 4.87 -4.46
CA ILE A 103 -9.78 6.21 -4.47
C ILE A 103 -8.61 6.22 -3.52
N LEU A 104 -7.41 6.56 -4.00
CA LEU A 104 -6.22 6.72 -3.20
C LEU A 104 -5.78 8.17 -3.27
N TYR A 105 -5.55 8.77 -2.11
CA TYR A 105 -4.96 10.09 -1.94
C TYR A 105 -3.67 9.96 -1.17
N ASP A 106 -2.58 10.46 -1.72
CA ASP A 106 -1.28 10.48 -1.08
C ASP A 106 -0.66 11.88 -1.16
N ARG A 107 -0.13 12.36 -0.05
CA ARG A 107 0.54 13.66 0.04
C ARG A 107 1.85 13.51 0.81
N ALA A 108 2.94 13.85 0.16
CA ALA A 108 4.27 13.67 0.68
C ALA A 108 5.09 14.97 0.74
N GLY A 109 5.78 15.15 1.85
CA GLY A 109 6.82 16.15 2.02
C GLY A 109 6.34 17.61 2.04
N SER A 110 7.34 18.52 2.16
CA SER A 110 7.12 19.98 2.28
C SER A 110 6.58 20.60 1.00
N THR A 111 6.87 20.03 -0.17
CA THR A 111 6.42 20.49 -1.48
C THR A 111 5.00 20.07 -1.81
N ASN A 112 4.28 19.42 -0.88
CA ASN A 112 2.94 18.87 -1.09
C ASN A 112 2.87 18.02 -2.37
N PHE A 113 3.85 17.13 -2.58
CA PHE A 113 3.75 16.17 -3.68
C PHE A 113 2.50 15.32 -3.46
N THR A 114 1.51 15.51 -4.31
CA THR A 114 0.17 14.90 -4.18
C THR A 114 -0.08 13.94 -5.32
N THR A 115 -0.56 12.74 -4.99
CA THR A 115 -1.04 11.74 -5.94
C THR A 115 -2.50 11.43 -5.62
N VAL A 116 -3.35 11.44 -6.65
CA VAL A 116 -4.76 11.04 -6.56
C VAL A 116 -5.02 9.96 -7.60
N ASN A 117 -5.46 8.79 -7.17
CA ASN A 117 -5.84 7.68 -8.03
C ASN A 117 -7.35 7.44 -7.92
N ILE A 118 -8.02 7.25 -9.05
CA ILE A 118 -9.43 6.84 -9.13
C ILE A 118 -9.47 5.62 -10.04
N LEU A 119 -9.60 4.45 -9.45
CA LEU A 119 -9.39 3.16 -10.10
C LEU A 119 -10.62 2.26 -9.93
N PRO A 120 -11.60 2.28 -10.87
CA PRO A 120 -12.63 1.25 -10.94
C PRO A 120 -12.01 -0.15 -11.09
N ALA A 121 -12.70 -1.13 -10.50
CA ALA A 121 -12.28 -2.52 -10.48
C ALA A 121 -13.43 -3.45 -10.81
N ILE A 122 -13.12 -4.55 -11.47
CA ILE A 122 -14.02 -5.65 -11.75
C ILE A 122 -13.30 -6.97 -11.50
N ASN A 123 -13.96 -7.90 -10.80
CA ASN A 123 -13.39 -9.20 -10.48
C ASN A 123 -14.42 -10.31 -10.69
N TYR A 124 -14.07 -11.32 -11.49
CA TYR A 124 -14.89 -12.49 -11.73
C TYR A 124 -14.40 -13.65 -10.87
N HIS A 125 -15.33 -14.27 -10.13
CA HIS A 125 -15.08 -15.40 -9.25
C HIS A 125 -15.73 -16.65 -9.80
N LYS A 126 -14.90 -17.55 -10.30
CA LYS A 126 -15.32 -18.87 -10.78
C LYS A 126 -15.35 -19.86 -9.64
N SER A 127 -16.51 -20.38 -9.32
CA SER A 127 -16.63 -21.52 -8.41
C SER A 127 -16.05 -22.79 -9.04
N LEU A 128 -15.12 -23.42 -8.36
CA LEU A 128 -14.49 -24.68 -8.77
C LEU A 128 -15.09 -25.90 -8.07
N SER A 129 -16.03 -25.68 -7.13
CA SER A 129 -16.66 -26.74 -6.35
C SER A 129 -18.15 -26.49 -6.20
N GLY A 130 -18.93 -27.58 -6.15
CA GLY A 130 -20.39 -27.51 -5.98
C GLY A 130 -20.81 -27.00 -4.60
N ASP A 131 -19.96 -27.15 -3.59
CA ASP A 131 -20.15 -26.72 -2.20
C ASP A 131 -19.69 -25.29 -1.91
N LYS A 132 -19.32 -24.52 -2.95
CA LYS A 132 -18.84 -23.13 -2.84
C LYS A 132 -17.58 -22.96 -1.98
N SER A 133 -16.80 -24.01 -1.83
CA SER A 133 -15.60 -23.99 -0.99
C SER A 133 -14.34 -23.51 -1.70
N LYS A 134 -14.33 -23.50 -3.05
CA LYS A 134 -13.15 -23.20 -3.86
C LYS A 134 -13.48 -22.22 -4.98
N TYR A 135 -12.70 -21.15 -5.07
CA TYR A 135 -12.85 -20.13 -6.11
C TYR A 135 -11.52 -19.80 -6.77
N LEU A 136 -11.57 -19.64 -8.09
CA LEU A 136 -10.54 -18.96 -8.87
C LEU A 136 -11.06 -17.59 -9.24
N SER A 137 -10.30 -16.54 -8.95
CA SER A 137 -10.70 -15.16 -9.19
C SER A 137 -9.75 -14.49 -10.15
N LEU A 138 -10.31 -13.72 -11.10
CA LEU A 138 -9.56 -12.92 -12.05
C LEU A 138 -10.06 -11.48 -12.00
N GLY A 139 -9.19 -10.57 -11.56
CA GLY A 139 -9.51 -9.16 -11.35
C GLY A 139 -8.77 -8.25 -12.32
N PHE A 140 -9.46 -7.19 -12.72
CA PHE A 140 -8.93 -6.07 -13.47
C PHE A 140 -9.26 -4.78 -12.73
N MET A 141 -8.32 -3.86 -12.66
CA MET A 141 -8.50 -2.51 -12.12
C MET A 141 -7.76 -1.53 -13.02
N GLY A 142 -8.36 -0.41 -13.33
CA GLY A 142 -7.69 0.60 -14.11
C GLY A 142 -8.45 1.91 -14.14
N GLY A 143 -7.74 3.02 -14.28
CA GLY A 143 -8.36 4.32 -14.23
C GLY A 143 -7.37 5.47 -14.29
N TYR A 144 -7.79 6.58 -13.74
CA TYR A 144 -7.12 7.87 -13.81
C TYR A 144 -6.23 8.11 -12.61
N VAL A 145 -5.00 8.56 -12.87
CA VAL A 145 -4.03 8.99 -11.85
C VAL A 145 -3.59 10.41 -12.16
N GLN A 146 -3.65 11.27 -11.15
CA GLN A 146 -3.13 12.63 -11.22
C GLN A 146 -2.01 12.81 -10.20
N ARG A 147 -0.93 13.48 -10.62
CA ARG A 147 0.18 13.90 -9.75
C ARG A 147 0.40 15.40 -9.86
N SER A 148 0.65 16.03 -8.72
CA SER A 148 0.91 17.47 -8.65
C SER A 148 1.94 17.80 -7.58
N ILE A 149 2.62 18.95 -7.78
CA ILE A 149 3.58 19.50 -6.83
C ILE A 149 3.32 21.00 -6.68
N ASP A 150 3.43 21.51 -5.46
CA ASP A 150 3.26 22.93 -5.17
C ASP A 150 4.56 23.69 -5.45
N ARG A 151 4.60 24.38 -6.58
CA ARG A 151 5.76 25.18 -7.03
C ARG A 151 6.21 26.19 -5.98
N SER A 152 5.26 26.83 -5.30
CA SER A 152 5.57 27.89 -4.33
C SER A 152 6.33 27.41 -3.11
N LYS A 153 6.33 26.08 -2.87
CA LYS A 153 7.00 25.42 -1.76
C LYS A 153 8.32 24.76 -2.13
N ILE A 154 8.72 24.87 -3.40
CA ILE A 154 10.03 24.37 -3.83
C ILE A 154 11.08 25.37 -3.38
N THR A 155 12.02 24.92 -2.56
CA THR A 155 13.18 25.70 -2.12
C THR A 155 14.44 24.89 -2.42
N THR A 156 15.45 25.55 -2.98
CA THR A 156 16.70 24.91 -3.38
C THR A 156 17.91 25.67 -2.86
N ASN A 157 19.06 25.01 -2.85
CA ASN A 157 20.33 25.65 -2.48
C ASN A 157 20.71 26.80 -3.42
N SER A 158 20.18 26.85 -4.65
CA SER A 158 20.40 27.96 -5.60
C SER A 158 19.80 29.28 -5.11
N GLN A 159 18.86 29.21 -4.15
CA GLN A 159 18.19 30.37 -3.56
C GLN A 159 18.87 30.84 -2.26
N PHE A 160 20.08 30.37 -1.97
CA PHE A 160 20.89 30.86 -0.85
C PHE A 160 21.85 31.96 -1.33
N ASP A 161 21.75 33.17 -0.74
CA ASP A 161 22.54 34.35 -1.15
C ASP A 161 23.79 34.58 -0.28
N GLY A 162 24.14 33.63 0.56
CA GLY A 162 25.25 33.73 1.51
C GLY A 162 24.83 34.16 2.93
N ASN A 163 23.67 34.79 3.09
CA ASN A 163 23.11 35.22 4.37
C ASN A 163 21.86 34.42 4.75
N GLY A 164 21.15 33.88 3.76
CA GLY A 164 19.92 33.14 3.99
C GLY A 164 19.18 32.77 2.70
N TYR A 165 17.96 32.30 2.88
CA TYR A 165 17.04 31.99 1.78
C TYR A 165 16.53 33.30 1.15
N ASN A 166 16.72 33.45 -0.17
CA ASN A 166 16.27 34.60 -0.94
C ASN A 166 15.31 34.13 -2.05
N PRO A 167 13.99 34.37 -1.92
CA PRO A 167 12.98 33.92 -2.88
C PRO A 167 13.08 34.65 -4.24
N ALA A 168 13.83 35.74 -4.35
CA ALA A 168 14.06 36.46 -5.61
C ALA A 168 15.08 35.74 -6.51
N LEU A 169 15.88 34.83 -5.97
CA LEU A 169 16.81 34.01 -6.74
C LEU A 169 16.07 32.86 -7.41
N SER A 170 16.56 32.47 -8.60
CA SER A 170 16.03 31.28 -9.30
C SER A 170 16.27 30.02 -8.47
N ASP A 171 15.27 29.14 -8.38
CA ASP A 171 15.40 27.83 -7.76
C ASP A 171 16.29 26.86 -8.56
N GLY A 172 16.64 27.19 -9.80
CA GLY A 172 17.46 26.35 -10.69
C GLY A 172 16.72 25.14 -11.28
N GLU A 173 15.49 24.87 -10.84
CA GLU A 173 14.70 23.74 -11.32
C GLU A 173 14.00 24.03 -12.65
N ARG A 174 14.09 23.09 -13.59
CA ARG A 174 13.51 23.21 -14.92
C ARG A 174 12.31 22.28 -15.12
N LEU A 175 11.43 22.19 -14.11
CA LEU A 175 10.20 21.44 -14.26
C LEU A 175 9.36 22.02 -15.40
N THR A 176 8.95 21.17 -16.33
CA THR A 176 8.14 21.59 -17.49
C THR A 176 6.66 21.66 -17.16
N GLN A 177 6.23 20.94 -16.13
CA GLN A 177 4.85 20.91 -15.65
C GLN A 177 4.82 20.66 -14.15
N PHE A 178 3.79 21.18 -13.46
CA PHE A 178 3.60 21.02 -12.00
C PHE A 178 2.44 20.11 -11.67
N ASN A 179 1.69 19.69 -12.68
CA ASN A 179 0.70 18.64 -12.61
C ASN A 179 0.73 17.83 -13.91
N TYR A 180 0.42 16.56 -13.82
CA TYR A 180 0.22 15.68 -14.94
C TYR A 180 -0.70 14.53 -14.54
N HIS A 181 -1.23 13.87 -15.54
CA HIS A 181 -2.10 12.72 -15.36
C HIS A 181 -1.76 11.62 -16.35
N TYR A 182 -2.17 10.42 -16.00
CA TYR A 182 -2.02 9.23 -16.85
C TYR A 182 -3.12 8.21 -16.54
N TRP A 183 -3.31 7.29 -17.46
CA TRP A 183 -4.13 6.10 -17.23
C TRP A 183 -3.24 4.97 -16.73
N ASP A 184 -3.73 4.27 -15.72
CA ASP A 184 -3.04 3.16 -15.12
C ASP A 184 -3.89 1.90 -15.16
N GLY A 185 -3.24 0.72 -15.20
CA GLY A 185 -3.93 -0.55 -15.26
C GLY A 185 -3.23 -1.63 -14.45
N SER A 186 -4.05 -2.50 -13.84
CA SER A 186 -3.60 -3.61 -13.01
C SER A 186 -4.47 -4.84 -13.28
N VAL A 187 -3.85 -6.01 -13.23
CA VAL A 187 -4.53 -7.30 -13.34
C VAL A 187 -4.11 -8.19 -12.19
N GLY A 188 -4.96 -9.11 -11.78
CA GLY A 188 -4.63 -10.05 -10.73
C GLY A 188 -5.39 -11.35 -10.85
N ALA A 189 -4.82 -12.39 -10.26
CA ALA A 189 -5.43 -13.69 -10.11
C ALA A 189 -5.27 -14.17 -8.67
N SER A 190 -6.28 -14.86 -8.14
CA SER A 190 -6.21 -15.47 -6.83
C SER A 190 -7.00 -16.77 -6.77
N PHE A 191 -6.52 -17.67 -5.95
CA PHE A 191 -7.21 -18.89 -5.60
C PHE A 191 -7.55 -18.86 -4.12
N ASN A 192 -8.80 -19.19 -3.79
CA ASN A 192 -9.34 -19.21 -2.44
C ASN A 192 -9.95 -20.56 -2.16
N SER A 193 -9.71 -21.09 -0.98
CA SER A 193 -10.32 -22.37 -0.58
C SER A 193 -10.62 -22.37 0.91
N SER A 194 -11.79 -22.92 1.25
CA SER A 194 -12.10 -23.32 2.61
C SER A 194 -11.37 -24.62 2.97
N ILE A 195 -10.98 -24.74 4.21
CA ILE A 195 -10.38 -25.93 4.79
C ILE A 195 -11.40 -26.56 5.73
N GLU A 196 -11.29 -27.85 5.99
CA GLU A 196 -12.07 -28.54 7.01
C GLU A 196 -12.02 -27.80 8.37
N ARG A 197 -13.09 -27.90 9.15
CA ARG A 197 -13.24 -27.24 10.46
C ARG A 197 -13.35 -25.70 10.42
N GLY A 198 -13.72 -25.11 9.26
CA GLY A 198 -14.00 -23.68 9.16
C GLY A 198 -12.77 -22.78 8.98
N GLY A 199 -11.62 -23.37 8.63
CA GLY A 199 -10.46 -22.60 8.16
C GLY A 199 -10.59 -22.21 6.70
N ASN A 200 -9.75 -21.28 6.26
CA ASN A 200 -9.68 -20.90 4.87
C ASN A 200 -8.29 -20.34 4.51
N TYR A 201 -7.93 -20.34 3.24
CA TYR A 201 -6.70 -19.75 2.76
C TYR A 201 -6.90 -19.13 1.38
N PHE A 202 -6.05 -18.19 1.07
CA PHE A 202 -5.91 -17.68 -0.30
C PHE A 202 -4.43 -17.55 -0.69
N VAL A 203 -4.21 -17.59 -1.98
CA VAL A 203 -2.96 -17.21 -2.62
C VAL A 203 -3.29 -16.40 -3.87
N GLY A 204 -2.50 -15.38 -4.15
CA GLY A 204 -2.76 -14.52 -5.29
C GLY A 204 -1.51 -13.88 -5.85
N VAL A 205 -1.60 -13.45 -7.09
CA VAL A 205 -0.58 -12.68 -7.79
C VAL A 205 -1.24 -11.51 -8.50
N ALA A 206 -0.61 -10.35 -8.45
CA ALA A 206 -1.04 -9.16 -9.18
C ALA A 206 0.11 -8.56 -9.98
N TYR A 207 -0.24 -7.92 -11.10
CA TYR A 207 0.67 -7.16 -11.94
C TYR A 207 0.08 -5.77 -12.15
N HIS A 208 0.65 -4.78 -11.46
CA HIS A 208 0.26 -3.38 -11.51
C HIS A 208 1.10 -2.64 -12.54
N HIS A 209 0.56 -1.52 -13.06
CA HIS A 209 1.21 -0.65 -14.04
C HIS A 209 1.64 -1.40 -15.30
N PHE A 210 0.81 -2.34 -15.78
CA PHE A 210 1.17 -3.18 -16.93
C PHE A 210 1.32 -2.36 -18.22
N ASN A 211 0.68 -1.20 -18.31
CA ASN A 211 0.77 -0.25 -19.41
C ASN A 211 1.96 0.73 -19.31
N ARG A 212 2.78 0.65 -18.21
CA ARG A 212 3.96 1.47 -17.98
C ARG A 212 3.73 2.96 -18.31
N PRO A 213 2.79 3.63 -17.63
CA PRO A 213 2.43 4.97 -17.96
C PRO A 213 3.61 5.93 -17.77
N ARG A 214 3.62 7.01 -18.53
CA ARG A 214 4.60 8.09 -18.37
C ARG A 214 4.39 8.77 -17.01
N ASN A 215 5.45 8.84 -16.21
CA ASN A 215 5.43 9.31 -14.83
C ASN A 215 6.55 10.32 -14.57
N SER A 216 6.39 11.55 -15.05
CA SER A 216 7.42 12.58 -14.93
C SER A 216 6.86 14.00 -14.99
N PHE A 217 7.42 14.90 -14.18
CA PHE A 217 7.24 16.34 -14.28
C PHE A 217 8.07 16.97 -15.42
N TYR A 218 8.93 16.19 -16.06
CA TYR A 218 9.72 16.58 -17.21
C TYR A 218 9.14 16.00 -18.49
N THR A 219 9.14 16.79 -19.54
CA THR A 219 8.70 16.32 -20.86
C THR A 219 9.75 15.42 -21.51
N ASN A 220 11.02 15.69 -21.24
CA ASN A 220 12.15 14.99 -21.83
C ASN A 220 13.31 14.85 -20.81
N PRO A 221 13.90 13.66 -20.57
CA PRO A 221 13.54 12.36 -21.15
C PRO A 221 12.21 11.81 -20.59
N PRO A 222 11.53 10.92 -21.33
CA PRO A 222 10.36 10.23 -20.82
C PRO A 222 10.79 9.25 -19.69
N VAL A 223 10.13 9.35 -18.55
CA VAL A 223 10.29 8.40 -17.44
C VAL A 223 8.99 7.61 -17.31
N GLU A 224 9.09 6.32 -17.38
CA GLU A 224 7.96 5.40 -17.22
C GLU A 224 7.86 4.91 -15.78
N LEU A 225 6.63 4.66 -15.34
CA LEU A 225 6.39 3.97 -14.07
C LEU A 225 6.75 2.49 -14.19
N ASN A 226 7.60 2.02 -13.28
CA ASN A 226 7.97 0.61 -13.26
C ASN A 226 6.76 -0.26 -12.92
N PRO A 227 6.56 -1.37 -13.62
CA PRO A 227 5.56 -2.34 -13.24
C PRO A 227 5.88 -2.93 -11.87
N LYS A 228 4.80 -3.29 -11.13
CA LYS A 228 4.89 -3.88 -9.80
C LYS A 228 4.23 -5.25 -9.79
N ILE A 229 4.95 -6.25 -9.30
CA ILE A 229 4.42 -7.59 -9.06
C ILE A 229 4.18 -7.73 -7.55
N VAL A 230 3.01 -8.25 -7.19
CA VAL A 230 2.64 -8.54 -5.79
C VAL A 230 2.23 -10.00 -5.67
N PHE A 231 2.82 -10.70 -4.73
CA PHE A 231 2.38 -12.02 -4.27
C PHE A 231 1.70 -11.85 -2.91
N SER A 232 0.47 -12.31 -2.80
CA SER A 232 -0.33 -12.19 -1.58
C SER A 232 -0.77 -13.57 -1.11
N SER A 233 -0.74 -13.79 0.19
CA SER A 233 -1.23 -15.03 0.79
C SER A 233 -1.82 -14.78 2.17
N GLY A 234 -2.75 -15.63 2.55
CA GLY A 234 -3.33 -15.62 3.88
C GLY A 234 -3.94 -16.97 4.22
N ILE A 235 -3.92 -17.30 5.50
CA ILE A 235 -4.55 -18.50 6.03
C ILE A 235 -5.17 -18.19 7.40
N ARG A 236 -6.38 -18.67 7.60
CA ARG A 236 -7.10 -18.59 8.87
C ARG A 236 -7.29 -20.00 9.44
N PHE A 237 -6.88 -20.17 10.68
CA PHE A 237 -7.02 -21.40 11.45
C PHE A 237 -7.97 -21.19 12.63
N PRO A 238 -9.12 -21.85 12.71
CA PRO A 238 -9.89 -21.92 13.94
C PRO A 238 -9.08 -22.70 14.98
N LEU A 239 -8.86 -22.09 16.14
CA LEU A 239 -8.18 -22.73 17.26
C LEU A 239 -9.19 -23.48 18.13
N ASN A 240 -10.36 -22.89 18.32
CA ASN A 240 -11.51 -23.44 19.02
C ASN A 240 -12.78 -22.68 18.56
N GLU A 241 -13.93 -22.89 19.21
CA GLU A 241 -15.19 -22.27 18.87
C GLU A 241 -15.17 -20.74 19.01
N VAL A 242 -14.39 -20.23 19.99
CA VAL A 242 -14.35 -18.82 20.36
C VAL A 242 -13.15 -18.07 19.77
N SER A 243 -12.17 -18.75 19.18
CA SER A 243 -10.97 -18.08 18.71
C SER A 243 -10.36 -18.67 17.43
N TYR A 244 -9.67 -17.83 16.68
CA TYR A 244 -8.94 -18.21 15.48
C TYR A 244 -7.65 -17.38 15.31
N LEU A 245 -6.71 -17.93 14.57
CA LEU A 245 -5.48 -17.27 14.16
C LEU A 245 -5.52 -17.01 12.66
N THR A 246 -5.22 -15.78 12.27
CA THR A 246 -5.02 -15.39 10.86
C THR A 246 -3.54 -15.06 10.65
N VAL A 247 -2.93 -15.64 9.61
CA VAL A 247 -1.56 -15.37 9.20
C VAL A 247 -1.61 -14.86 7.76
N GLU A 248 -0.99 -13.72 7.49
CA GLU A 248 -0.96 -13.13 6.17
C GLU A 248 0.43 -12.63 5.81
N ALA A 249 0.74 -12.67 4.52
CA ALA A 249 2.00 -12.17 4.00
C ALA A 249 1.82 -11.66 2.56
N ASP A 250 2.53 -10.57 2.27
CA ASP A 250 2.71 -10.02 0.93
C ASP A 250 4.19 -9.87 0.60
N TYR A 251 4.52 -10.12 -0.65
CA TYR A 251 5.81 -9.78 -1.23
C TYR A 251 5.59 -8.96 -2.48
N SER A 252 6.21 -7.81 -2.59
CA SER A 252 6.12 -6.96 -3.78
C SER A 252 7.49 -6.60 -4.34
N ASN A 253 7.56 -6.48 -5.68
CA ASN A 253 8.72 -6.00 -6.41
C ASN A 253 8.30 -4.92 -7.39
N GLN A 254 8.94 -3.74 -7.33
CA GLN A 254 8.74 -2.63 -8.27
C GLN A 254 10.10 -2.03 -8.64
N GLY A 255 10.57 -2.34 -9.83
CA GLY A 255 11.91 -1.90 -10.27
C GLY A 255 13.01 -2.40 -9.33
N ALA A 256 13.74 -1.47 -8.71
CA ALA A 256 14.79 -1.78 -7.74
C ALA A 256 14.30 -1.93 -6.30
N TYR A 257 13.00 -1.74 -6.05
CA TYR A 257 12.41 -1.82 -4.71
C TYR A 257 11.73 -3.16 -4.49
N ASN A 258 12.02 -3.76 -3.32
CA ASN A 258 11.37 -4.98 -2.85
C ASN A 258 10.84 -4.75 -1.45
N GLU A 259 9.65 -5.23 -1.18
CA GLU A 259 9.04 -5.22 0.14
C GLU A 259 8.50 -6.61 0.48
N ALA A 260 8.75 -7.04 1.70
CA ALA A 260 8.13 -8.22 2.28
C ALA A 260 7.48 -7.80 3.61
N ILE A 261 6.20 -8.07 3.75
CA ILE A 261 5.45 -7.84 4.97
C ILE A 261 4.67 -9.09 5.32
N GLY A 262 4.65 -9.45 6.59
CA GLY A 262 3.86 -10.60 7.05
C GLY A 262 3.75 -10.63 8.55
N GLY A 263 2.76 -11.37 9.04
CA GLY A 263 2.50 -11.47 10.47
C GLY A 263 1.27 -12.30 10.79
N ALA A 264 0.85 -12.19 12.04
CA ALA A 264 -0.28 -12.95 12.54
C ALA A 264 -1.18 -12.10 13.44
N MET A 265 -2.46 -12.46 13.45
CA MET A 265 -3.48 -11.81 14.24
C MET A 265 -4.33 -12.87 14.94
N TYR A 266 -4.35 -12.84 16.27
CA TYR A 266 -5.21 -13.65 17.10
C TYR A 266 -6.55 -12.94 17.27
N SER A 267 -7.65 -13.68 17.11
CA SER A 267 -9.01 -13.17 17.13
C SER A 267 -9.83 -13.92 18.17
N TYR A 268 -10.54 -13.17 19.01
CA TYR A 268 -11.39 -13.69 20.08
C TYR A 268 -12.82 -13.18 19.93
N LYS A 269 -13.77 -14.13 19.86
CA LYS A 269 -15.20 -13.87 19.71
C LYS A 269 -15.83 -13.66 21.08
N ILE A 270 -16.65 -12.65 21.23
CA ILE A 270 -17.39 -12.29 22.44
C ILE A 270 -18.87 -12.25 22.10
N GLY A 271 -19.70 -12.94 22.87
CA GLY A 271 -21.15 -13.01 22.69
C GLY A 271 -21.72 -14.34 23.18
N ALA A 272 -23.04 -14.44 23.21
CA ALA A 272 -23.75 -15.65 23.61
C ALA A 272 -23.72 -16.75 22.53
N ASP A 273 -23.63 -16.34 21.26
CA ASP A 273 -23.53 -17.24 20.09
C ASP A 273 -22.21 -16.97 19.35
N TYR A 274 -21.29 -17.92 19.41
CA TYR A 274 -19.98 -17.81 18.74
C TYR A 274 -20.03 -17.95 17.22
N GLN A 275 -21.18 -18.35 16.66
CA GLN A 275 -21.41 -18.30 15.21
C GLN A 275 -21.85 -16.89 14.77
N LYS A 276 -22.48 -16.13 15.68
CA LYS A 276 -22.89 -14.73 15.48
C LYS A 276 -22.44 -13.88 16.66
N PRO A 277 -21.13 -13.70 16.86
CA PRO A 277 -20.62 -12.96 18.00
C PRO A 277 -21.06 -11.50 17.96
N ASP A 278 -21.30 -10.91 19.15
CA ASP A 278 -21.60 -9.48 19.28
C ASP A 278 -20.38 -8.65 18.90
N PHE A 279 -19.19 -9.13 19.33
CA PHE A 279 -17.90 -8.49 19.05
C PHE A 279 -16.85 -9.55 18.69
N VAL A 280 -15.87 -9.15 17.87
CA VAL A 280 -14.62 -9.88 17.74
C VAL A 280 -13.47 -8.92 17.98
N VAL A 281 -12.61 -9.24 18.92
CA VAL A 281 -11.41 -8.45 19.22
C VAL A 281 -10.21 -9.16 18.63
N HIS A 282 -9.36 -8.39 17.97
CA HIS A 282 -8.18 -8.90 17.29
C HIS A 282 -6.93 -8.22 17.83
N PHE A 283 -5.89 -9.02 18.09
CA PHE A 283 -4.57 -8.55 18.47
C PHE A 283 -3.54 -9.20 17.56
N GLY A 284 -2.67 -8.42 16.97
CA GLY A 284 -1.69 -8.93 16.04
C GLY A 284 -0.40 -8.15 16.00
N GLY A 285 0.55 -8.72 15.29
CA GLY A 285 1.81 -8.09 14.97
C GLY A 285 2.28 -8.51 13.59
N TYR A 286 2.73 -7.53 12.84
CA TYR A 286 3.30 -7.72 11.51
C TYR A 286 4.72 -7.18 11.46
N LEU A 287 5.52 -7.75 10.59
CA LEU A 287 6.89 -7.32 10.34
C LEU A 287 7.01 -6.91 8.87
N ARG A 288 7.33 -5.66 8.62
CA ARG A 288 7.84 -5.21 7.33
C ARG A 288 9.36 -5.37 7.38
N TRP A 289 9.86 -6.29 6.56
CA TRP A 289 11.25 -6.74 6.65
C TRP A 289 12.23 -5.58 6.49
N LYS A 290 13.15 -5.44 7.46
CA LYS A 290 14.17 -4.38 7.54
C LYS A 290 13.62 -2.94 7.68
N ASP A 291 12.33 -2.77 7.97
CA ASP A 291 11.71 -1.45 8.06
C ASP A 291 10.98 -1.23 9.39
N ALA A 292 9.90 -1.94 9.68
CA ALA A 292 9.07 -1.68 10.84
C ALA A 292 8.49 -2.95 11.48
N PHE A 293 8.32 -2.93 12.80
CA PHE A 293 7.42 -3.81 13.52
C PHE A 293 6.08 -3.09 13.74
N ILE A 294 4.97 -3.78 13.49
CA ILE A 294 3.64 -3.20 13.37
C ILE A 294 2.66 -3.92 14.32
N PRO A 295 2.51 -3.50 15.57
CA PRO A 295 1.41 -3.93 16.42
C PRO A 295 0.07 -3.45 15.85
N VAL A 296 -0.93 -4.33 15.91
CA VAL A 296 -2.29 -4.10 15.39
C VAL A 296 -3.31 -4.50 16.43
N VAL A 297 -4.33 -3.65 16.59
CA VAL A 297 -5.54 -3.97 17.33
C VAL A 297 -6.74 -3.68 16.44
N LYS A 298 -7.70 -4.61 16.36
CA LYS A 298 -8.92 -4.43 15.58
C LYS A 298 -10.14 -4.89 16.39
N LEU A 299 -11.25 -4.20 16.21
CA LEU A 299 -12.55 -4.52 16.79
C LEU A 299 -13.57 -4.66 15.66
N ASP A 300 -14.22 -5.82 15.60
CA ASP A 300 -15.39 -6.03 14.76
C ASP A 300 -16.65 -5.93 15.63
N TYR A 301 -17.51 -4.99 15.28
CA TYR A 301 -18.84 -4.78 15.82
C TYR A 301 -19.82 -4.64 14.65
N ASN A 302 -20.43 -5.75 14.28
CA ASN A 302 -21.23 -5.88 13.07
C ASN A 302 -22.30 -4.77 12.97
N PRO A 303 -22.36 -3.96 11.88
CA PRO A 303 -21.68 -4.16 10.57
C PRO A 303 -20.33 -3.44 10.43
N LEU A 304 -19.80 -2.85 11.50
CA LEU A 304 -18.58 -2.04 11.48
C LEU A 304 -17.36 -2.82 11.98
N GLN A 305 -16.22 -2.52 11.41
CA GLN A 305 -14.90 -2.99 11.85
C GLN A 305 -13.98 -1.78 11.95
N ILE A 306 -13.22 -1.67 13.03
CA ILE A 306 -12.31 -0.55 13.29
C ILE A 306 -10.94 -1.15 13.64
N GLY A 307 -9.91 -0.74 12.91
CA GLY A 307 -8.53 -1.18 13.12
C GLY A 307 -7.61 -0.01 13.42
N PHE A 308 -6.65 -0.25 14.29
CA PHE A 308 -5.57 0.68 14.60
C PHE A 308 -4.23 -0.06 14.57
N SER A 309 -3.22 0.57 13.98
CA SER A 309 -1.84 0.09 14.01
C SER A 309 -0.84 1.21 14.17
N TYR A 310 0.35 0.85 14.63
CA TYR A 310 1.47 1.77 14.77
C TYR A 310 2.74 1.15 14.20
N ASP A 311 3.44 1.88 13.33
CA ASP A 311 4.74 1.46 12.79
C ASP A 311 5.84 1.82 13.79
N ALA A 312 6.43 0.83 14.43
CA ALA A 312 7.65 1.00 15.20
C ALA A 312 8.85 0.78 14.27
N ASN A 313 9.55 1.85 13.91
CA ASN A 313 10.68 1.80 12.98
C ASN A 313 11.86 1.01 13.59
N ILE A 314 12.28 -0.05 12.89
CA ILE A 314 13.43 -0.90 13.23
C ILE A 314 14.59 -0.77 12.22
N SER A 315 14.40 0.02 11.16
CA SER A 315 15.42 0.25 10.12
C SER A 315 16.60 1.10 10.65
N GLU A 316 17.59 1.32 9.79
CA GLU A 316 18.72 2.21 10.09
C GLU A 316 18.29 3.65 10.43
N LEU A 317 17.11 4.06 9.98
CA LEU A 317 16.50 5.35 10.27
C LEU A 317 15.99 5.49 11.73
N LYS A 318 16.00 4.40 12.52
CA LYS A 318 15.55 4.42 13.93
C LYS A 318 16.22 5.51 14.79
N THR A 319 17.50 5.80 14.51
CA THR A 319 18.24 6.81 15.24
C THR A 319 17.71 8.23 14.98
N GLY A 320 17.39 8.57 13.73
CA GLY A 320 16.83 9.87 13.37
C GLY A 320 15.36 10.02 13.72
N SER A 321 14.57 8.95 13.61
CA SER A 321 13.16 8.94 13.92
C SER A 321 12.82 8.63 15.38
N GLN A 322 13.81 8.29 16.21
CA GLN A 322 13.62 7.78 17.58
C GLN A 322 12.63 6.60 17.63
N SER A 323 12.75 5.69 16.66
CA SER A 323 11.83 4.57 16.41
C SER A 323 10.37 4.98 16.14
N ARG A 324 10.07 6.26 15.91
CA ARG A 324 8.73 6.74 15.59
C ARG A 324 8.51 6.61 14.08
N GLY A 325 7.56 5.79 13.68
CA GLY A 325 7.17 5.59 12.29
C GLY A 325 5.90 6.35 11.94
N GLY A 326 4.76 5.71 12.08
CA GLY A 326 3.47 6.28 11.74
C GLY A 326 2.34 5.50 12.37
N PHE A 327 1.14 6.07 12.32
CA PHE A 327 -0.05 5.36 12.74
C PHE A 327 -1.01 5.18 11.55
N GLU A 328 -1.81 4.14 11.62
CA GLU A 328 -2.89 3.90 10.68
C GLU A 328 -4.21 3.64 11.41
N LEU A 329 -5.27 4.15 10.84
CA LEU A 329 -6.65 3.92 11.25
C LEU A 329 -7.41 3.33 10.06
N SER A 330 -8.14 2.25 10.28
CA SER A 330 -9.04 1.66 9.29
C SER A 330 -10.47 1.60 9.83
N VAL A 331 -11.43 1.80 8.93
CA VAL A 331 -12.86 1.63 9.20
C VAL A 331 -13.46 0.88 8.02
N THR A 332 -14.12 -0.23 8.30
CA THR A 332 -14.79 -1.05 7.30
C THR A 332 -16.24 -1.25 7.68
N TYR A 333 -17.13 -1.06 6.72
CA TYR A 333 -18.55 -1.40 6.80
C TYR A 333 -18.83 -2.58 5.87
N VAL A 334 -19.48 -3.61 6.38
CA VAL A 334 -19.93 -4.76 5.60
C VAL A 334 -21.44 -4.90 5.70
N GLY A 335 -22.10 -4.78 4.55
CA GLY A 335 -23.56 -4.85 4.45
C GLY A 335 -24.05 -6.08 3.70
N PHE A 336 -25.25 -6.54 4.09
CA PHE A 336 -26.01 -7.58 3.38
C PHE A 336 -27.24 -6.95 2.75
N LEU A 337 -27.52 -7.30 1.51
CA LEU A 337 -28.75 -6.92 0.81
C LEU A 337 -29.79 -7.98 1.03
N ASP A 338 -31.02 -7.56 1.31
CA ASP A 338 -32.17 -8.47 1.36
C ASP A 338 -32.57 -8.84 -0.08
N ARG A 339 -31.99 -9.96 -0.55
CA ARG A 339 -32.34 -10.54 -1.85
C ARG A 339 -33.01 -11.85 -1.59
N GLY A 340 -34.14 -12.13 -2.24
CA GLY A 340 -34.88 -13.38 -2.08
C GLY A 340 -34.12 -14.69 -2.36
N ASN A 341 -32.87 -14.57 -2.84
CA ASN A 341 -31.93 -15.68 -3.09
C ASN A 341 -30.67 -15.63 -2.23
N THR A 342 -30.51 -14.65 -1.34
CA THR A 342 -29.37 -14.54 -0.44
C THR A 342 -29.76 -15.03 0.95
N THR A 343 -29.74 -16.33 1.14
CA THR A 343 -29.58 -16.84 2.51
C THR A 343 -28.17 -16.48 2.98
N LYS A 344 -28.08 -15.91 4.21
CA LYS A 344 -26.78 -15.63 4.88
C LYS A 344 -25.85 -16.83 4.88
N ASP A 345 -26.40 -18.02 4.69
CA ASP A 345 -25.72 -19.30 4.67
C ASP A 345 -25.31 -19.76 3.25
N SER A 346 -25.70 -19.01 2.19
CA SER A 346 -25.47 -19.47 0.81
C SER A 346 -24.12 -19.07 0.21
N TYR A 347 -23.36 -18.19 0.88
CA TYR A 347 -22.03 -17.76 0.45
C TYR A 347 -20.99 -18.15 1.47
N LEU A 348 -20.42 -19.34 1.31
CA LEU A 348 -19.18 -19.73 1.95
C LEU A 348 -18.03 -19.05 1.18
N CYS A 349 -18.03 -17.73 1.15
CA CYS A 349 -16.86 -17.01 0.70
C CYS A 349 -15.80 -17.08 1.80
N PRO A 350 -14.52 -17.35 1.49
CA PRO A 350 -13.47 -17.33 2.51
C PRO A 350 -13.53 -16.01 3.27
N LYS A 351 -13.60 -16.10 4.59
CA LYS A 351 -13.59 -14.93 5.47
C LYS A 351 -12.15 -14.52 5.71
N PHE A 352 -11.72 -13.45 5.13
CA PHE A 352 -10.48 -12.79 5.44
C PHE A 352 -10.74 -11.39 5.94
#